data_3584fbbec3e86fec0e4a12ac5ba3c169
#
_entry.id   3584fbbec3e86fec0e4a12ac5ba3c169
#
_cell.length_a   1.000
_cell.length_b   1.000
_cell.length_c   1.000
_cell.angle_alpha   90.00
_cell.angle_beta   90.00
_cell.angle_gamma   90.00
#
_symmetry.space_group_name_H-M   'P 1'
#
loop_
_entity.id
_entity.type
_entity.pdbx_description
1 polymer ?
#
loop_
_entity_poly.entity_id
_entity_poly.type
_entity_poly.pdbx_seq_one_letter_code
_entity_poly.pdbx_strand_id
1 'polypeptide(L)'
;LAFCLKKGIAFHHAGLVEKQRGIIEENFRKGMIKIICCTPTLAYGIDMPAFRAIIKDLKRYTQHGLNWIPVLDYMQMSGRAGRPNYDKEGQSIAIALTKAEKEKIVEKYLNGEPEEIYSKLAVEPALRTYVLSLIAANFITTKKQLFDFFDKTFYAHQFKDLRRLHAIIIKVINLLDEWEFIMRSGEDFAGANEFADEKFKVTLVGKRVAELYIDPLTASFIITCMRNASDKRIDAFSYLQIISHTLEIRPQLKVGIREHDKIQEAMLELSDFLLEDEPSIYDPEYEGFLNSVKTALMFNHWVNEQDEEFLLEEYNIRPXXXXGRAS
;
A
#
# COMPACT_ATOMS: atom_id res chain seq x y z
N LEU A 1 -30.05 7.74 1.28
CA LEU A 1 -29.68 7.95 2.68
C LEU A 1 -30.84 8.57 3.47
N ALA A 2 -31.40 9.72 3.08
CA ALA A 2 -32.46 10.42 3.79
C ALA A 2 -33.68 9.53 4.12
N PHE A 3 -34.14 8.69 3.19
CA PHE A 3 -35.24 7.74 3.41
C PHE A 3 -34.91 6.72 4.52
N CYS A 4 -33.68 6.20 4.52
CA CYS A 4 -33.25 5.23 5.54
C CYS A 4 -33.12 5.89 6.92
N LEU A 5 -32.54 7.09 6.96
CA LEU A 5 -32.38 7.84 8.23
C LEU A 5 -33.69 8.08 8.93
N LYS A 6 -34.78 8.41 8.18
CA LYS A 6 -36.11 8.56 8.73
C LYS A 6 -36.64 7.29 9.42
N LYS A 7 -36.09 6.12 9.04
CA LYS A 7 -36.46 4.82 9.64
C LYS A 7 -35.47 4.37 10.71
N GLY A 8 -34.51 5.21 11.09
CA GLY A 8 -33.47 4.89 12.06
C GLY A 8 -32.38 3.95 11.52
N ILE A 9 -32.20 3.93 10.21
CA ILE A 9 -31.20 3.08 9.52
C ILE A 9 -30.18 3.98 8.79
N ALA A 10 -28.89 3.67 8.91
CA ALA A 10 -27.84 4.41 8.21
C ALA A 10 -26.86 3.48 7.49
N PHE A 11 -26.13 4.02 6.53
CA PHE A 11 -24.97 3.39 5.91
C PHE A 11 -23.71 4.10 6.40
N HIS A 12 -22.61 3.35 6.57
CA HIS A 12 -21.33 3.94 6.96
C HIS A 12 -20.20 3.27 6.17
N HIS A 13 -19.49 4.06 5.35
CA HIS A 13 -18.36 3.60 4.55
C HIS A 13 -17.45 4.79 4.18
N ALA A 14 -16.25 4.50 3.71
CA ALA A 14 -15.22 5.51 3.40
C ALA A 14 -15.65 6.53 2.34
N GLY A 15 -16.59 6.17 1.44
CA GLY A 15 -17.12 7.09 0.42
C GLY A 15 -18.06 8.18 0.94
N LEU A 16 -18.39 8.19 2.24
CA LEU A 16 -19.15 9.30 2.86
C LEU A 16 -18.18 10.40 3.29
N VAL A 17 -18.58 11.66 3.12
CA VAL A 17 -17.81 12.81 3.63
C VAL A 17 -17.73 12.73 5.16
N GLU A 18 -16.63 13.20 5.72
CA GLU A 18 -16.35 13.15 7.16
C GLU A 18 -17.52 13.69 8.00
N LYS A 19 -18.09 14.83 7.60
CA LYS A 19 -19.24 15.45 8.28
C LYS A 19 -20.47 14.51 8.34
N GLN A 20 -20.72 13.78 7.24
CA GLN A 20 -21.84 12.81 7.21
C GLN A 20 -21.57 11.64 8.15
N ARG A 21 -20.33 11.13 8.16
CA ARG A 21 -19.93 10.04 9.06
C ARG A 21 -20.13 10.46 10.52
N GLY A 22 -19.63 11.63 10.89
CA GLY A 22 -19.77 12.16 12.25
C GLY A 22 -21.23 12.29 12.70
N ILE A 23 -22.12 12.78 11.82
CA ILE A 23 -23.57 12.88 12.13
C ILE A 23 -24.17 11.48 12.38
N ILE A 24 -23.83 10.50 11.56
CA ILE A 24 -24.33 9.12 11.71
C ILE A 24 -23.85 8.52 13.05
N GLU A 25 -22.56 8.68 13.35
CA GLU A 25 -21.94 8.16 14.57
C GLU A 25 -22.57 8.77 15.83
N GLU A 26 -22.72 10.08 15.85
CA GLU A 26 -23.34 10.82 16.97
C GLU A 26 -24.79 10.37 17.21
N ASN A 27 -25.57 10.27 16.14
CA ASN A 27 -26.97 9.86 16.25
C ASN A 27 -27.17 8.38 16.59
N PHE A 28 -26.19 7.54 16.22
CA PHE A 28 -26.16 6.14 16.67
C PHE A 28 -25.88 6.06 18.19
N ARG A 29 -24.88 6.81 18.67
CA ARG A 29 -24.59 6.86 20.12
C ARG A 29 -25.79 7.38 20.93
N LYS A 30 -26.55 8.33 20.39
CA LYS A 30 -27.79 8.87 20.99
C LYS A 30 -28.96 7.89 20.87
N GLY A 31 -28.83 6.78 20.16
CA GLY A 31 -29.88 5.78 19.97
C GLY A 31 -30.98 6.21 18.99
N MET A 32 -30.80 7.30 18.26
CA MET A 32 -31.72 7.72 17.21
C MET A 32 -31.62 6.85 15.97
N ILE A 33 -30.40 6.47 15.61
CA ILE A 33 -30.14 5.45 14.59
C ILE A 33 -30.02 4.10 15.30
N LYS A 34 -30.82 3.14 14.87
CA LYS A 34 -30.91 1.81 15.49
C LYS A 34 -30.06 0.77 14.78
N ILE A 35 -29.83 0.97 13.48
CA ILE A 35 -29.11 0.01 12.62
C ILE A 35 -28.11 0.77 11.73
N ILE A 36 -26.88 0.31 11.73
CA ILE A 36 -25.85 0.79 10.77
C ILE A 36 -25.43 -0.37 9.88
N CYS A 37 -25.54 -0.20 8.56
CA CYS A 37 -24.94 -1.07 7.57
C CYS A 37 -23.59 -0.47 7.19
N CYS A 38 -22.50 -1.18 7.46
CA CYS A 38 -21.15 -0.62 7.29
C CYS A 38 -20.17 -1.60 6.64
N THR A 39 -19.12 -1.03 6.09
CA THR A 39 -17.95 -1.82 5.69
C THR A 39 -17.11 -2.16 6.93
N PRO A 40 -16.18 -3.13 6.86
CA PRO A 40 -15.35 -3.51 8.00
C PRO A 40 -14.55 -2.35 8.63
N THR A 41 -14.34 -1.26 7.90
CA THR A 41 -13.64 -0.07 8.41
C THR A 41 -14.25 0.47 9.72
N LEU A 42 -15.56 0.30 9.93
CA LEU A 42 -16.22 0.73 11.18
C LEU A 42 -15.78 -0.13 12.38
N ALA A 43 -15.29 -1.35 12.14
CA ALA A 43 -14.78 -2.22 13.21
C ALA A 43 -13.42 -1.74 13.74
N TYR A 44 -12.72 -0.90 12.98
CA TYR A 44 -11.38 -0.43 13.35
C TYR A 44 -11.41 1.05 13.75
N GLY A 45 -10.85 1.36 14.90
CA GLY A 45 -10.56 2.73 15.33
C GLY A 45 -11.74 3.61 15.79
N ILE A 46 -12.98 3.13 15.73
CA ILE A 46 -14.15 3.91 16.18
C ILE A 46 -14.86 3.14 17.30
N ASP A 47 -15.09 3.82 18.42
CA ASP A 47 -15.83 3.23 19.55
C ASP A 47 -17.35 3.37 19.32
N MET A 48 -17.92 2.35 18.69
CA MET A 48 -19.36 2.29 18.41
C MET A 48 -19.90 0.88 18.72
N PRO A 49 -19.98 0.54 20.00
CA PRO A 49 -20.51 -0.77 20.37
C PRO A 49 -22.02 -0.83 20.16
N ALA A 50 -22.51 -1.99 19.78
CA ALA A 50 -23.94 -2.27 19.58
C ALA A 50 -24.31 -3.54 20.31
N PHE A 51 -25.57 -3.73 20.67
CA PHE A 51 -26.01 -4.99 21.28
C PHE A 51 -25.71 -6.18 20.34
N ARG A 52 -25.93 -5.98 19.02
CA ARG A 52 -25.67 -7.03 18.02
C ARG A 52 -24.71 -6.57 16.94
N ALA A 53 -23.72 -7.41 16.63
CA ALA A 53 -22.87 -7.31 15.45
C ALA A 53 -23.27 -8.44 14.49
N ILE A 54 -23.82 -8.07 13.32
CA ILE A 54 -24.22 -9.06 12.31
C ILE A 54 -23.21 -9.03 11.17
N ILE A 55 -22.49 -10.14 10.99
CA ILE A 55 -21.43 -10.29 9.99
C ILE A 55 -22.04 -11.05 8.81
N LYS A 56 -22.36 -10.30 7.75
CA LYS A 56 -23.07 -10.83 6.59
C LYS A 56 -22.17 -11.71 5.74
N ASP A 57 -20.92 -11.29 5.52
CA ASP A 57 -19.95 -11.98 4.66
C ASP A 57 -18.63 -12.14 5.38
N LEU A 58 -18.06 -13.35 5.29
CA LEU A 58 -16.76 -13.70 5.85
C LEU A 58 -15.71 -13.94 4.75
N LYS A 59 -16.02 -13.47 3.54
CA LYS A 59 -15.12 -13.57 2.38
C LYS A 59 -14.94 -12.18 1.76
N ARG A 60 -13.75 -11.94 1.23
CA ARG A 60 -13.47 -10.71 0.47
C ARG A 60 -12.58 -11.03 -0.74
N TYR A 61 -12.69 -10.22 -1.77
CA TYR A 61 -11.82 -10.32 -2.92
C TYR A 61 -10.42 -9.82 -2.58
N THR A 62 -9.42 -10.59 -2.96
CA THR A 62 -8.00 -10.30 -2.84
C THR A 62 -7.37 -10.44 -4.22
N GLN A 63 -6.08 -10.20 -4.33
CA GLN A 63 -5.32 -10.44 -5.57
C GLN A 63 -5.38 -11.91 -6.03
N HIS A 64 -5.69 -12.82 -5.11
CA HIS A 64 -5.79 -14.27 -5.38
C HIS A 64 -7.25 -14.76 -5.43
N GLY A 65 -8.19 -13.85 -5.69
CA GLY A 65 -9.61 -14.20 -5.78
C GLY A 65 -10.37 -14.07 -4.47
N LEU A 66 -11.50 -14.74 -4.36
CA LEU A 66 -12.40 -14.67 -3.20
C LEU A 66 -11.87 -15.53 -2.06
N ASN A 67 -11.42 -14.90 -0.99
CA ASN A 67 -10.78 -15.57 0.15
C ASN A 67 -11.50 -15.29 1.47
N TRP A 68 -11.42 -16.24 2.40
CA TRP A 68 -11.90 -16.07 3.77
C TRP A 68 -11.09 -14.98 4.48
N ILE A 69 -11.78 -14.11 5.22
CA ILE A 69 -11.10 -13.07 6.01
C ILE A 69 -10.27 -13.71 7.14
N PRO A 70 -9.24 -13.00 7.66
CA PRO A 70 -8.52 -13.47 8.85
C PRO A 70 -9.43 -13.63 10.08
N VAL A 71 -9.07 -14.52 10.98
CA VAL A 71 -9.78 -14.71 12.27
C VAL A 71 -9.72 -13.42 13.07
N LEU A 72 -8.59 -12.72 13.05
CA LEU A 72 -8.44 -11.44 13.73
C LEU A 72 -9.45 -10.39 13.23
N ASP A 73 -9.69 -10.30 11.91
CA ASP A 73 -10.70 -9.41 11.34
C ASP A 73 -12.11 -9.75 11.85
N TYR A 74 -12.44 -11.06 11.89
CA TYR A 74 -13.71 -11.53 12.46
C TYR A 74 -13.83 -11.13 13.94
N MET A 75 -12.78 -11.32 14.73
CA MET A 75 -12.77 -10.97 16.15
C MET A 75 -12.97 -9.46 16.37
N GLN A 76 -12.35 -8.62 15.53
CA GLN A 76 -12.52 -7.16 15.59
C GLN A 76 -14.00 -6.77 15.31
N MET A 77 -14.63 -7.42 14.33
CA MET A 77 -16.04 -7.16 14.00
C MET A 77 -16.96 -7.71 15.08
N SER A 78 -16.75 -8.92 15.55
CA SER A 78 -17.56 -9.56 16.59
C SER A 78 -17.42 -8.85 17.94
N GLY A 79 -16.24 -8.29 18.23
CA GLY A 79 -15.97 -7.50 19.43
C GLY A 79 -16.74 -6.19 19.51
N ARG A 80 -17.46 -5.81 18.44
CA ARG A 80 -18.41 -4.67 18.51
C ARG A 80 -19.74 -5.03 19.14
N ALA A 81 -19.96 -6.31 19.44
CA ALA A 81 -21.17 -6.78 20.13
C ALA A 81 -21.05 -6.57 21.63
N GLY A 82 -22.07 -5.97 22.23
CA GLY A 82 -22.13 -5.67 23.67
C GLY A 82 -21.67 -4.25 23.99
N ARG A 83 -22.50 -3.55 24.78
CA ARG A 83 -22.19 -2.19 25.28
C ARG A 83 -21.85 -2.28 26.76
N PRO A 84 -20.57 -2.11 27.15
CA PRO A 84 -20.13 -2.42 28.53
C PRO A 84 -20.95 -1.75 29.63
N ASN A 85 -21.50 -0.56 29.40
CA ASN A 85 -22.24 0.19 30.41
C ASN A 85 -23.78 -0.02 30.35
N TYR A 86 -24.27 -0.81 29.40
CA TYR A 86 -25.72 -0.97 29.18
C TYR A 86 -26.16 -2.42 29.07
N ASP A 87 -25.33 -3.30 28.57
CA ASP A 87 -25.70 -4.67 28.26
C ASP A 87 -24.88 -5.65 29.11
N LYS A 88 -25.53 -6.67 29.68
CA LYS A 88 -24.86 -7.76 30.40
C LYS A 88 -24.21 -8.74 29.43
N GLU A 89 -24.68 -8.76 28.19
CA GLU A 89 -24.17 -9.65 27.13
C GLU A 89 -24.33 -8.98 25.76
N GLY A 90 -23.55 -9.42 24.80
CA GLY A 90 -23.67 -8.99 23.39
C GLY A 90 -23.85 -10.21 22.49
N GLN A 91 -24.38 -9.98 21.28
CA GLN A 91 -24.62 -11.05 20.33
C GLN A 91 -23.85 -10.79 19.04
N SER A 92 -22.91 -11.67 18.70
CA SER A 92 -22.26 -11.69 17.39
C SER A 92 -22.90 -12.78 16.54
N ILE A 93 -23.38 -12.43 15.36
CA ILE A 93 -24.12 -13.32 14.45
C ILE A 93 -23.38 -13.37 13.12
N ALA A 94 -22.87 -14.55 12.77
CA ALA A 94 -22.30 -14.79 11.44
C ALA A 94 -23.36 -15.51 10.57
N ILE A 95 -23.54 -15.05 9.35
CA ILE A 95 -24.51 -15.62 8.42
C ILE A 95 -23.81 -16.64 7.52
N ALA A 96 -24.35 -17.86 7.45
CA ALA A 96 -23.88 -18.92 6.56
C ALA A 96 -25.00 -19.24 5.54
N LEU A 97 -24.64 -19.38 4.27
CA LEU A 97 -25.60 -19.67 3.20
C LEU A 97 -25.85 -21.18 3.04
N THR A 98 -24.88 -22.00 3.45
CA THR A 98 -24.98 -23.46 3.34
C THR A 98 -24.52 -24.13 4.64
N LYS A 99 -24.88 -25.42 4.80
CA LYS A 99 -24.44 -26.22 5.94
C LYS A 99 -22.90 -26.36 5.99
N ALA A 100 -22.29 -26.62 4.84
CA ALA A 100 -20.83 -26.72 4.73
C ALA A 100 -20.13 -25.40 5.12
N GLU A 101 -20.70 -24.28 4.70
CA GLU A 101 -20.19 -22.95 5.09
C GLU A 101 -20.33 -22.71 6.59
N LYS A 102 -21.44 -23.11 7.18
CA LYS A 102 -21.64 -23.02 8.64
C LYS A 102 -20.57 -23.81 9.39
N GLU A 103 -20.32 -25.06 8.97
CA GLU A 103 -19.29 -25.91 9.60
C GLU A 103 -17.91 -25.25 9.54
N LYS A 104 -17.56 -24.71 8.37
CA LYS A 104 -16.29 -23.99 8.18
C LYS A 104 -16.19 -22.72 9.02
N ILE A 105 -17.29 -21.97 9.17
CA ILE A 105 -17.34 -20.78 10.02
C ILE A 105 -17.12 -21.16 11.50
N VAL A 106 -17.77 -22.21 11.95
CA VAL A 106 -17.60 -22.68 13.35
C VAL A 106 -16.16 -23.11 13.58
N GLU A 107 -15.60 -23.92 12.69
CA GLU A 107 -14.23 -24.41 12.79
C GLU A 107 -13.22 -23.27 12.79
N LYS A 108 -13.30 -22.37 11.79
CA LYS A 108 -12.29 -21.34 11.59
C LYS A 108 -12.41 -20.16 12.58
N TYR A 109 -13.64 -19.70 12.84
CA TYR A 109 -13.82 -18.43 13.57
C TYR A 109 -14.28 -18.58 15.02
N LEU A 110 -15.08 -19.62 15.32
CA LEU A 110 -15.56 -19.80 16.69
C LEU A 110 -14.59 -20.66 17.52
N ASN A 111 -14.01 -21.67 16.87
CA ASN A 111 -13.05 -22.59 17.52
C ASN A 111 -11.59 -22.29 17.14
N GLY A 112 -11.36 -21.48 16.12
CA GLY A 112 -10.03 -21.15 15.64
C GLY A 112 -9.33 -20.08 16.46
N GLU A 113 -8.00 -20.06 16.39
CA GLU A 113 -7.17 -19.04 17.02
C GLU A 113 -6.81 -17.96 15.99
N PRO A 114 -6.58 -16.71 16.45
CA PRO A 114 -6.10 -15.65 15.57
C PRO A 114 -4.78 -16.02 14.92
N GLU A 115 -4.57 -15.54 13.72
CA GLU A 115 -3.31 -15.71 13.00
C GLU A 115 -2.16 -15.05 13.78
N GLU A 116 -1.02 -15.71 13.77
CA GLU A 116 0.21 -15.15 14.37
C GLU A 116 0.61 -13.88 13.64
N ILE A 117 1.07 -12.90 14.38
CA ILE A 117 1.56 -11.64 13.84
C ILE A 117 3.05 -11.79 13.54
N TYR A 118 3.43 -11.62 12.29
CA TYR A 118 4.83 -11.65 11.87
C TYR A 118 5.29 -10.26 11.45
N SER A 119 6.49 -9.90 11.91
CA SER A 119 7.11 -8.65 11.49
C SER A 119 7.47 -8.71 10.00
N LYS A 120 7.05 -7.68 9.26
CA LYS A 120 7.40 -7.51 7.85
C LYS A 120 8.59 -6.56 7.65
N LEU A 121 9.29 -6.24 8.72
CA LEU A 121 10.36 -5.23 8.69
C LEU A 121 11.52 -5.60 7.77
N ALA A 122 11.85 -6.89 7.66
CA ALA A 122 12.96 -7.33 6.80
C ALA A 122 12.61 -7.40 5.30
N VAL A 123 11.42 -6.95 4.91
CA VAL A 123 11.11 -6.76 3.49
C VAL A 123 11.82 -5.47 3.04
N GLU A 124 12.66 -5.59 2.01
CA GLU A 124 13.57 -4.54 1.57
C GLU A 124 12.89 -3.17 1.35
N PRO A 125 11.71 -3.06 0.70
CA PRO A 125 11.03 -1.76 0.56
C PRO A 125 10.76 -1.05 1.89
N ALA A 126 10.27 -1.80 2.89
CA ALA A 126 10.01 -1.23 4.22
C ALA A 126 11.31 -0.75 4.88
N LEU A 127 12.36 -1.59 4.83
CA LEU A 127 13.65 -1.25 5.45
C LEU A 127 14.27 0.00 4.84
N ARG A 128 14.32 0.12 3.50
CA ARG A 128 14.96 1.29 2.88
C ARG A 128 14.23 2.60 3.18
N THR A 129 12.90 2.56 3.27
CA THR A 129 12.09 3.73 3.64
C THR A 129 12.36 4.13 5.11
N TYR A 130 12.35 3.15 6.02
CA TYR A 130 12.60 3.43 7.45
C TYR A 130 14.04 3.87 7.71
N VAL A 131 15.03 3.24 7.10
CA VAL A 131 16.45 3.60 7.28
C VAL A 131 16.66 5.05 6.83
N LEU A 132 16.18 5.42 5.63
CA LEU A 132 16.30 6.80 5.14
C LEU A 132 15.59 7.79 6.08
N SER A 133 14.38 7.45 6.54
CA SER A 133 13.61 8.32 7.44
C SER A 133 14.32 8.54 8.78
N LEU A 134 14.92 7.51 9.37
CA LEU A 134 15.64 7.59 10.64
C LEU A 134 16.90 8.48 10.52
N ILE A 135 17.61 8.36 9.38
CA ILE A 135 18.79 9.20 9.10
C ILE A 135 18.33 10.65 8.80
N ALA A 136 17.28 10.84 8.01
CA ALA A 136 16.76 12.16 7.66
C ALA A 136 16.24 12.94 8.87
N ALA A 137 15.67 12.24 9.85
CA ALA A 137 15.22 12.82 11.11
C ALA A 137 16.38 13.09 12.10
N ASN A 138 17.61 12.75 11.74
CA ASN A 138 18.79 12.78 12.63
C ASN A 138 18.61 11.94 13.90
N PHE A 139 17.71 10.96 13.86
CA PHE A 139 17.51 10.03 14.99
C PHE A 139 18.66 9.03 15.07
N ILE A 140 19.22 8.68 13.90
CA ILE A 140 20.36 7.79 13.74
C ILE A 140 21.39 8.50 12.87
N THR A 141 22.64 8.56 13.34
CA THR A 141 23.73 9.22 12.63
C THR A 141 24.92 8.30 12.42
N THR A 142 24.92 7.08 12.99
CA THR A 142 26.02 6.13 12.82
C THR A 142 25.49 4.72 12.54
N LYS A 143 26.35 3.91 11.93
CA LYS A 143 26.08 2.50 11.61
C LYS A 143 25.77 1.68 12.88
N LYS A 144 26.52 1.91 13.94
CA LYS A 144 26.31 1.25 15.24
C LYS A 144 24.91 1.57 15.79
N GLN A 145 24.54 2.85 15.81
CA GLN A 145 23.21 3.29 16.27
C GLN A 145 22.09 2.60 15.45
N LEU A 146 22.32 2.44 14.14
CA LEU A 146 21.36 1.80 13.24
C LEU A 146 21.15 0.33 13.64
N PHE A 147 22.25 -0.42 13.83
CA PHE A 147 22.17 -1.81 14.27
C PHE A 147 21.52 -1.92 15.65
N ASP A 148 21.98 -1.11 16.63
CA ASP A 148 21.43 -1.07 18.00
C ASP A 148 19.92 -0.80 18.01
N PHE A 149 19.43 0.03 17.08
CA PHE A 149 18.01 0.32 16.92
C PHE A 149 17.25 -0.90 16.39
N PHE A 150 17.73 -1.47 15.27
CA PHE A 150 17.02 -2.58 14.63
C PHE A 150 17.08 -3.87 15.45
N ASP A 151 18.13 -4.06 16.26
CA ASP A 151 18.25 -5.21 17.19
C ASP A 151 17.21 -5.20 18.31
N LYS A 152 16.56 -4.05 18.56
CA LYS A 152 15.49 -3.90 19.55
C LYS A 152 14.09 -3.97 18.95
N THR A 153 13.99 -4.26 17.65
CA THR A 153 12.68 -4.34 16.96
C THR A 153 11.98 -5.67 17.23
N PHE A 154 10.68 -5.68 16.95
CA PHE A 154 9.87 -6.91 17.01
C PHE A 154 10.42 -7.99 16.08
N TYR A 155 10.96 -7.61 14.91
CA TYR A 155 11.60 -8.55 13.99
C TYR A 155 12.76 -9.28 14.66
N ALA A 156 13.66 -8.53 15.29
CA ALA A 156 14.84 -9.09 15.96
C ALA A 156 14.42 -10.02 17.10
N HIS A 157 13.41 -9.63 17.88
CA HIS A 157 12.85 -10.47 18.96
C HIS A 157 12.27 -11.78 18.41
N GLN A 158 11.53 -11.70 17.29
CA GLN A 158 10.77 -12.83 16.74
C GLN A 158 11.68 -13.84 16.03
N PHE A 159 12.64 -13.37 15.22
CA PHE A 159 13.42 -14.24 14.35
C PHE A 159 14.81 -14.59 14.91
N LYS A 160 15.36 -13.80 15.80
CA LYS A 160 16.69 -14.00 16.46
C LYS A 160 17.87 -14.08 15.48
N ASP A 161 17.64 -14.00 14.18
CA ASP A 161 18.71 -14.03 13.15
C ASP A 161 19.14 -12.60 12.80
N LEU A 162 19.92 -11.99 13.69
CA LEU A 162 20.41 -10.63 13.52
C LEU A 162 21.38 -10.51 12.33
N ARG A 163 22.12 -11.58 11.99
CA ARG A 163 23.07 -11.54 10.86
C ARG A 163 22.35 -11.27 9.55
N ARG A 164 21.22 -11.93 9.32
CA ARG A 164 20.40 -11.70 8.12
C ARG A 164 19.86 -10.25 8.08
N LEU A 165 19.35 -9.77 9.21
CA LEU A 165 18.84 -8.39 9.31
C LEU A 165 19.95 -7.37 9.02
N HIS A 166 21.12 -7.52 9.65
CA HIS A 166 22.27 -6.64 9.44
C HIS A 166 22.73 -6.65 7.97
N ALA A 167 22.75 -7.82 7.32
CA ALA A 167 23.13 -7.93 5.91
C ALA A 167 22.16 -7.13 5.01
N ILE A 168 20.85 -7.21 5.27
CA ILE A 168 19.85 -6.44 4.51
C ILE A 168 20.03 -4.93 4.79
N ILE A 169 20.28 -4.54 6.04
CA ILE A 169 20.51 -3.14 6.42
C ILE A 169 21.76 -2.60 5.67
N ILE A 170 22.82 -3.36 5.62
CA ILE A 170 24.05 -2.98 4.89
C ILE A 170 23.74 -2.78 3.40
N LYS A 171 23.00 -3.71 2.80
CA LYS A 171 22.55 -3.58 1.40
C LYS A 171 21.76 -2.28 1.19
N VAL A 172 20.83 -1.99 2.09
CA VAL A 172 20.00 -0.76 2.03
C VAL A 172 20.89 0.49 2.14
N ILE A 173 21.83 0.52 3.08
CA ILE A 173 22.77 1.65 3.22
C ILE A 173 23.54 1.89 1.91
N ASN A 174 24.04 0.80 1.31
CA ASN A 174 24.79 0.89 0.05
C ASN A 174 23.93 1.46 -1.08
N LEU A 175 22.68 1.02 -1.19
CA LEU A 175 21.72 1.54 -2.18
C LEU A 175 21.41 3.04 -1.94
N LEU A 176 21.18 3.43 -0.70
CA LEU A 176 20.86 4.84 -0.36
C LEU A 176 22.05 5.75 -0.66
N ASP A 177 23.29 5.27 -0.47
CA ASP A 177 24.53 5.99 -0.81
C ASP A 177 24.71 6.08 -2.33
N GLU A 178 24.54 4.96 -3.05
CA GLU A 178 24.59 4.88 -4.52
C GLU A 178 23.58 5.84 -5.17
N TRP A 179 22.39 5.95 -4.58
CA TRP A 179 21.35 6.86 -5.06
C TRP A 179 21.55 8.32 -4.62
N GLU A 180 22.66 8.62 -3.92
CA GLU A 180 22.97 9.96 -3.44
C GLU A 180 21.93 10.51 -2.44
N PHE A 181 21.21 9.64 -1.71
CA PHE A 181 20.25 10.07 -0.69
C PHE A 181 20.92 10.28 0.67
N ILE A 182 22.03 9.59 0.91
CA ILE A 182 22.88 9.79 2.09
C ILE A 182 24.33 9.96 1.64
N MET A 183 25.15 10.51 2.52
CA MET A 183 26.60 10.54 2.39
C MET A 183 27.20 9.77 3.57
N ARG A 184 28.23 9.01 3.30
CA ARG A 184 28.96 8.22 4.29
C ARG A 184 30.31 8.88 4.57
N SER A 185 30.71 8.93 5.83
CA SER A 185 32.02 9.45 6.21
C SER A 185 32.67 8.50 7.22
N GLY A 186 33.95 8.24 7.03
CA GLY A 186 34.75 7.39 7.94
C GLY A 186 35.70 6.40 7.33
N GLU A 187 35.71 6.23 6.00
CA GLU A 187 36.61 5.24 5.38
C GLU A 187 37.99 5.78 4.93
N ASP A 188 38.15 7.09 4.74
CA ASP A 188 39.34 7.61 4.05
C ASP A 188 40.56 7.87 4.95
N PHE A 189 40.44 7.89 6.28
CA PHE A 189 41.59 8.20 7.14
C PHE A 189 41.62 7.54 8.52
N ALA A 190 41.15 6.31 8.65
CA ALA A 190 41.35 5.60 9.91
C ALA A 190 42.61 4.72 9.80
N GLY A 191 43.66 5.07 10.48
CA GLY A 191 44.78 4.17 10.70
C GLY A 191 44.29 2.87 11.35
N ALA A 192 45.03 1.78 11.14
CA ALA A 192 44.65 0.37 11.42
C ALA A 192 44.18 0.04 12.85
N ASN A 193 43.99 1.02 13.74
CA ASN A 193 43.73 0.78 15.16
C ASN A 193 42.44 1.42 15.74
N GLU A 194 41.62 2.07 14.92
CA GLU A 194 40.32 2.59 15.42
C GLU A 194 39.20 2.18 14.50
N PHE A 195 38.30 1.37 15.00
CA PHE A 195 36.99 1.13 14.39
C PHE A 195 36.17 2.44 14.48
N ALA A 196 36.49 3.42 13.64
CA ALA A 196 35.66 4.62 13.56
C ALA A 196 34.27 4.21 13.09
N ASP A 197 33.25 4.48 13.91
CA ASP A 197 31.88 4.16 13.58
C ASP A 197 31.47 5.00 12.36
N GLU A 198 31.11 4.33 11.28
CA GLU A 198 30.71 4.94 10.01
C GLU A 198 29.52 5.87 10.26
N LYS A 199 29.68 7.14 9.85
CA LYS A 199 28.65 8.18 10.06
C LYS A 199 27.85 8.43 8.79
N PHE A 200 26.57 8.75 9.00
CA PHE A 200 25.62 9.05 7.92
C PHE A 200 25.16 10.49 8.01
N LYS A 201 25.04 11.13 6.85
CA LYS A 201 24.43 12.44 6.70
C LYS A 201 23.46 12.39 5.53
N VAL A 202 22.21 12.80 5.75
CA VAL A 202 21.21 12.86 4.68
C VAL A 202 21.56 14.00 3.72
N THR A 203 21.37 13.80 2.41
CA THR A 203 21.48 14.84 1.39
C THR A 203 20.16 15.63 1.32
N LEU A 204 20.16 16.77 0.59
CA LEU A 204 18.94 17.56 0.38
C LEU A 204 17.87 16.71 -0.34
N VAL A 205 18.28 15.94 -1.34
CA VAL A 205 17.37 15.05 -2.11
C VAL A 205 16.84 13.94 -1.20
N GLY A 206 17.73 13.25 -0.49
CA GLY A 206 17.33 12.17 0.43
C GLY A 206 16.37 12.65 1.52
N LYS A 207 16.60 13.86 2.06
CA LYS A 207 15.69 14.48 3.03
C LYS A 207 14.32 14.70 2.40
N ARG A 208 14.26 15.20 1.17
CA ARG A 208 12.99 15.45 0.49
C ARG A 208 12.23 14.14 0.20
N VAL A 209 12.94 13.09 -0.22
CA VAL A 209 12.37 11.75 -0.43
C VAL A 209 11.72 11.22 0.87
N ALA A 210 12.44 11.34 1.99
CA ALA A 210 11.93 10.93 3.30
C ALA A 210 10.68 11.74 3.71
N GLU A 211 10.69 13.06 3.52
CA GLU A 211 9.56 13.96 3.85
C GLU A 211 8.31 13.63 3.03
N LEU A 212 8.48 13.24 1.77
CA LEU A 212 7.38 12.90 0.88
C LEU A 212 6.86 11.46 1.07
N TYR A 213 7.53 10.66 1.90
CA TYR A 213 7.20 9.24 2.13
C TYR A 213 7.22 8.41 0.84
N ILE A 214 8.01 8.81 -0.14
CA ILE A 214 8.20 8.06 -1.38
C ILE A 214 9.21 6.94 -1.11
N ASP A 215 8.97 5.75 -1.68
CA ASP A 215 9.96 4.67 -1.63
C ASP A 215 11.27 5.17 -2.27
N PRO A 216 12.43 5.05 -1.59
CA PRO A 216 13.70 5.48 -2.18
C PRO A 216 14.01 4.87 -3.56
N LEU A 217 13.60 3.63 -3.83
CA LEU A 217 13.76 3.02 -5.16
C LEU A 217 12.94 3.78 -6.21
N THR A 218 11.69 4.10 -5.90
CA THR A 218 10.82 4.91 -6.77
C THR A 218 11.43 6.29 -7.03
N ALA A 219 11.93 6.93 -5.98
CA ALA A 219 12.57 8.25 -6.11
C ALA A 219 13.82 8.18 -7.01
N SER A 220 14.68 7.18 -6.79
CA SER A 220 15.88 6.96 -7.61
C SER A 220 15.51 6.73 -9.08
N PHE A 221 14.52 5.88 -9.34
CA PHE A 221 14.02 5.59 -10.68
C PHE A 221 13.53 6.88 -11.38
N ILE A 222 12.67 7.66 -10.73
CA ILE A 222 12.15 8.92 -11.29
C ILE A 222 13.29 9.90 -11.58
N ILE A 223 14.25 10.06 -10.65
CA ILE A 223 15.39 10.96 -10.81
C ILE A 223 16.25 10.52 -12.02
N THR A 224 16.47 9.21 -12.16
CA THR A 224 17.23 8.66 -13.29
C THR A 224 16.54 8.96 -14.62
N CYS A 225 15.24 8.70 -14.72
CA CYS A 225 14.46 9.02 -15.92
C CYS A 225 14.50 10.52 -16.24
N MET A 226 14.40 11.37 -15.21
CA MET A 226 14.47 12.83 -15.41
C MET A 226 15.88 13.32 -15.82
N ARG A 227 16.93 12.67 -15.34
CA ARG A 227 18.31 12.98 -15.80
C ARG A 227 18.49 12.63 -17.28
N ASN A 228 17.87 11.54 -17.73
CA ASN A 228 17.94 11.07 -19.11
C ASN A 228 17.06 11.91 -20.07
N ALA A 229 16.25 12.82 -19.53
CA ALA A 229 15.27 13.59 -20.30
C ALA A 229 15.86 14.82 -21.03
N SER A 230 17.16 15.12 -20.89
CA SER A 230 17.78 16.36 -21.41
C SER A 230 17.55 16.58 -22.89
N ASP A 231 17.52 15.51 -23.68
CA ASP A 231 17.40 15.58 -25.14
C ASP A 231 16.06 15.03 -25.66
N LYS A 232 15.10 14.80 -24.76
CA LYS A 232 13.77 14.25 -25.10
C LYS A 232 12.68 15.33 -24.99
N ARG A 233 11.59 15.13 -25.70
CA ARG A 233 10.39 15.95 -25.53
C ARG A 233 9.67 15.52 -24.25
N ILE A 234 9.23 16.47 -23.46
CA ILE A 234 8.54 16.19 -22.20
C ILE A 234 7.11 16.73 -22.31
N ASP A 235 6.15 15.87 -22.06
CA ASP A 235 4.75 16.23 -21.96
C ASP A 235 4.06 15.46 -20.81
N ALA A 236 2.74 15.53 -20.74
CA ALA A 236 1.96 14.83 -19.71
C ALA A 236 2.17 13.31 -19.78
N PHE A 237 2.22 12.74 -20.98
CA PHE A 237 2.43 11.30 -21.16
C PHE A 237 3.77 10.83 -20.61
N SER A 238 4.83 11.64 -20.77
CA SER A 238 6.16 11.34 -20.24
C SER A 238 6.11 11.05 -18.74
N TYR A 239 5.45 11.92 -17.98
CA TYR A 239 5.28 11.74 -16.53
C TYR A 239 4.37 10.56 -16.20
N LEU A 240 3.28 10.40 -16.95
CA LEU A 240 2.34 9.29 -16.71
C LEU A 240 3.03 7.93 -16.90
N GLN A 241 3.94 7.81 -17.88
CA GLN A 241 4.64 6.56 -18.15
C GLN A 241 5.59 6.20 -16.98
N ILE A 242 6.46 7.12 -16.56
CA ILE A 242 7.38 6.83 -15.45
C ILE A 242 6.61 6.57 -14.14
N ILE A 243 5.55 7.33 -13.86
CA ILE A 243 4.70 7.10 -12.69
C ILE A 243 4.04 5.71 -12.78
N SER A 244 3.54 5.34 -13.96
CA SER A 244 2.90 4.03 -14.17
C SER A 244 3.84 2.86 -13.98
N HIS A 245 5.17 3.07 -14.06
CA HIS A 245 6.14 2.02 -13.84
C HIS A 245 6.59 1.90 -12.37
N THR A 246 6.22 2.83 -11.50
CA THR A 246 6.62 2.79 -10.09
C THR A 246 5.94 1.64 -9.33
N LEU A 247 6.48 1.33 -8.17
CA LEU A 247 5.94 0.28 -7.29
C LEU A 247 4.54 0.63 -6.75
N GLU A 248 4.27 1.92 -6.64
CA GLU A 248 3.01 2.43 -6.07
C GLU A 248 1.81 2.20 -7.00
N ILE A 249 2.04 2.12 -8.31
CA ILE A 249 0.99 1.90 -9.32
C ILE A 249 0.85 0.39 -9.64
N ARG A 250 0.85 -0.43 -8.61
CA ARG A 250 0.64 -1.87 -8.81
C ARG A 250 -0.71 -2.31 -8.23
N PRO A 251 -1.44 -3.18 -8.92
CA PRO A 251 -1.10 -3.88 -10.17
C PRO A 251 -1.29 -3.02 -11.43
N GLN A 252 -0.34 -3.08 -12.35
CA GLN A 252 -0.43 -2.46 -13.67
C GLN A 252 -1.45 -3.18 -14.55
N LEU A 253 -1.86 -2.54 -15.65
CA LEU A 253 -2.64 -3.19 -16.71
C LEU A 253 -1.73 -4.14 -17.49
N LYS A 254 -2.08 -5.41 -17.51
CA LYS A 254 -1.30 -6.40 -18.26
C LYS A 254 -1.58 -6.27 -19.75
N VAL A 255 -0.52 -6.36 -20.54
CA VAL A 255 -0.62 -6.42 -22.00
C VAL A 255 -0.95 -7.84 -22.40
N GLY A 256 -2.10 -8.04 -23.04
CA GLY A 256 -2.51 -9.34 -23.57
C GLY A 256 -1.80 -9.63 -24.90
N ILE A 257 -1.72 -10.93 -25.25
CA ILE A 257 -1.07 -11.37 -26.49
C ILE A 257 -1.61 -10.62 -27.73
N ARG A 258 -2.91 -10.39 -27.78
CA ARG A 258 -3.56 -9.71 -28.93
C ARG A 258 -3.33 -8.20 -28.97
N GLU A 259 -2.88 -7.63 -27.86
CA GLU A 259 -2.66 -6.18 -27.72
C GLU A 259 -1.18 -5.80 -27.93
N HIS A 260 -0.31 -6.81 -28.02
CA HIS A 260 1.14 -6.60 -28.08
C HIS A 260 1.54 -5.69 -29.26
N ASP A 261 1.07 -6.01 -30.48
CA ASP A 261 1.37 -5.23 -31.68
C ASP A 261 0.89 -3.78 -31.54
N LYS A 262 -0.31 -3.58 -30.99
CA LYS A 262 -0.91 -2.26 -30.77
C LYS A 262 -0.07 -1.42 -29.79
N ILE A 263 0.40 -2.05 -28.69
CA ILE A 263 1.23 -1.33 -27.71
C ILE A 263 2.61 -1.01 -28.31
N GLN A 264 3.18 -1.90 -29.09
CA GLN A 264 4.45 -1.63 -29.78
C GLN A 264 4.31 -0.48 -30.79
N GLU A 265 3.21 -0.45 -31.53
CA GLU A 265 2.94 0.66 -32.46
C GLU A 265 2.83 2.00 -31.72
N ALA A 266 2.08 2.02 -30.61
CA ALA A 266 1.97 3.21 -29.76
C ALA A 266 3.34 3.63 -29.18
N MET A 267 4.18 2.69 -28.81
CA MET A 267 5.54 2.97 -28.31
C MET A 267 6.40 3.64 -29.39
N LEU A 268 6.31 3.18 -30.64
CA LEU A 268 7.04 3.80 -31.74
C LEU A 268 6.61 5.26 -31.95
N GLU A 269 5.29 5.53 -31.90
CA GLU A 269 4.74 6.88 -32.04
C GLU A 269 5.13 7.81 -30.88
N LEU A 270 5.27 7.24 -29.68
CA LEU A 270 5.54 7.98 -28.44
C LEU A 270 7.00 7.91 -27.99
N SER A 271 7.89 7.33 -28.82
CA SER A 271 9.29 7.11 -28.46
C SER A 271 10.01 8.37 -27.99
N ASP A 272 9.74 9.52 -28.61
CA ASP A 272 10.35 10.82 -28.24
C ASP A 272 9.91 11.29 -26.84
N PHE A 273 8.80 10.77 -26.31
CA PHE A 273 8.23 11.15 -25.02
C PHE A 273 8.53 10.15 -23.89
N LEU A 274 9.09 8.99 -24.23
CA LEU A 274 9.46 7.98 -23.24
C LEU A 274 10.77 8.38 -22.56
N LEU A 275 10.71 8.74 -21.28
CA LEU A 275 11.89 9.16 -20.50
C LEU A 275 12.68 7.96 -19.96
N GLU A 276 12.00 6.84 -19.78
CA GLU A 276 12.62 5.57 -19.42
C GLU A 276 13.22 4.93 -20.68
N ASP A 277 14.39 4.36 -20.56
CA ASP A 277 15.01 3.61 -21.65
C ASP A 277 14.29 2.27 -21.84
N GLU A 278 13.93 1.96 -23.08
CA GLU A 278 13.25 0.70 -23.39
C GLU A 278 14.17 -0.49 -23.10
N PRO A 279 13.78 -1.43 -22.21
CA PRO A 279 14.56 -2.64 -21.99
C PRO A 279 14.58 -3.52 -23.24
N SER A 280 15.59 -4.36 -23.36
CA SER A 280 15.62 -5.38 -24.42
C SER A 280 14.43 -6.32 -24.30
N ILE A 281 13.89 -6.78 -25.42
CA ILE A 281 12.78 -7.76 -25.46
C ILE A 281 13.11 -9.07 -24.72
N TYR A 282 14.39 -9.34 -24.48
CA TYR A 282 14.84 -10.52 -23.75
C TYR A 282 15.02 -10.27 -22.24
N ASP A 283 14.87 -9.03 -21.80
CA ASP A 283 15.02 -8.68 -20.39
C ASP A 283 13.75 -9.03 -19.60
N PRO A 284 13.88 -9.56 -18.38
CA PRO A 284 12.72 -9.84 -17.54
C PRO A 284 11.85 -8.60 -17.24
N GLU A 285 12.43 -7.41 -17.35
CA GLU A 285 11.75 -6.14 -17.11
C GLU A 285 10.89 -5.66 -18.28
N TYR A 286 11.07 -6.24 -19.48
CA TYR A 286 10.38 -5.81 -20.70
C TYR A 286 8.84 -5.87 -20.56
N GLU A 287 8.33 -6.97 -19.98
CA GLU A 287 6.87 -7.11 -19.74
C GLU A 287 6.35 -6.00 -18.80
N GLY A 288 7.12 -5.70 -17.75
CA GLY A 288 6.80 -4.61 -16.82
C GLY A 288 6.74 -3.25 -17.51
N PHE A 289 7.71 -3.01 -18.39
CA PHE A 289 7.79 -1.78 -19.19
C PHE A 289 6.56 -1.65 -20.11
N LEU A 290 6.21 -2.71 -20.87
CA LEU A 290 5.01 -2.69 -21.73
C LEU A 290 3.73 -2.44 -20.91
N ASN A 291 3.63 -3.05 -19.75
CA ASN A 291 2.49 -2.87 -18.84
C ASN A 291 2.42 -1.43 -18.34
N SER A 292 3.57 -0.78 -18.10
CA SER A 292 3.63 0.63 -17.69
C SER A 292 3.14 1.55 -18.80
N VAL A 293 3.55 1.29 -20.05
CA VAL A 293 3.10 2.05 -21.23
C VAL A 293 1.57 1.93 -21.40
N LYS A 294 1.03 0.70 -21.35
CA LYS A 294 -0.43 0.48 -21.44
C LYS A 294 -1.17 1.22 -20.32
N THR A 295 -0.63 1.16 -19.10
CA THR A 295 -1.22 1.84 -17.94
C THR A 295 -1.18 3.37 -18.12
N ALA A 296 -0.06 3.90 -18.63
CA ALA A 296 0.08 5.33 -18.94
C ALA A 296 -0.89 5.78 -20.03
N LEU A 297 -1.07 4.99 -21.09
CA LEU A 297 -2.05 5.26 -22.15
C LEU A 297 -3.47 5.37 -21.57
N MET A 298 -3.82 4.46 -20.69
CA MET A 298 -5.13 4.49 -20.01
C MET A 298 -5.27 5.76 -19.18
N PHE A 299 -4.26 6.13 -18.39
CA PHE A 299 -4.29 7.37 -17.60
C PHE A 299 -4.35 8.61 -18.52
N ASN A 300 -3.62 8.60 -19.63
CA ASN A 300 -3.63 9.71 -20.59
C ASN A 300 -5.02 9.90 -21.20
N HIS A 301 -5.69 8.82 -21.60
CA HIS A 301 -7.06 8.88 -22.08
C HIS A 301 -8.02 9.40 -21.01
N TRP A 302 -7.86 8.93 -19.77
CA TRP A 302 -8.70 9.35 -18.63
C TRP A 302 -8.50 10.84 -18.31
N VAL A 303 -7.27 11.33 -18.27
CA VAL A 303 -6.96 12.76 -18.03
C VAL A 303 -7.51 13.65 -19.16
N ASN A 304 -7.54 13.14 -20.40
CA ASN A 304 -8.11 13.83 -21.55
C ASN A 304 -9.63 13.63 -21.66
N GLU A 305 -10.28 13.18 -20.58
CA GLU A 305 -11.74 13.07 -20.45
C GLU A 305 -12.40 12.16 -21.51
N GLN A 306 -11.70 11.10 -21.95
CA GLN A 306 -12.35 10.05 -22.76
C GLN A 306 -13.48 9.42 -21.96
N ASP A 307 -14.57 9.05 -22.63
CA ASP A 307 -15.77 8.56 -21.95
C ASP A 307 -15.57 7.19 -21.30
N GLU A 308 -16.44 6.87 -20.34
CA GLU A 308 -16.36 5.64 -19.55
C GLU A 308 -16.51 4.37 -20.39
N GLU A 309 -17.31 4.44 -21.46
CA GLU A 309 -17.55 3.31 -22.35
C GLU A 309 -16.26 2.97 -23.13
N PHE A 310 -15.57 3.99 -23.64
CA PHE A 310 -14.27 3.83 -24.29
C PHE A 310 -13.26 3.16 -23.33
N LEU A 311 -13.13 3.68 -22.09
CA LEU A 311 -12.17 3.14 -21.12
C LEU A 311 -12.49 1.68 -20.75
N LEU A 312 -13.78 1.34 -20.67
CA LEU A 312 -14.21 -0.04 -20.39
C LEU A 312 -13.90 -0.96 -21.57
N GLU A 313 -14.19 -0.54 -22.79
CA GLU A 313 -13.94 -1.34 -24.00
C GLU A 313 -12.45 -1.55 -24.26
N GLU A 314 -11.67 -0.46 -24.17
CA GLU A 314 -10.25 -0.47 -24.52
C GLU A 314 -9.37 -1.11 -23.44
N TYR A 315 -9.65 -0.85 -22.16
CA TYR A 315 -8.78 -1.26 -21.05
C TYR A 315 -9.43 -2.23 -20.08
N ASN A 316 -10.70 -2.54 -20.27
CA ASN A 316 -11.51 -3.38 -19.36
C ASN A 316 -11.49 -2.80 -17.92
N ILE A 317 -11.55 -1.48 -17.79
CA ILE A 317 -11.51 -0.76 -16.50
C ILE A 317 -12.76 0.10 -16.35
N ARG A 318 -13.42 -0.01 -15.19
CA ARG A 318 -14.52 0.89 -14.77
C ARG A 318 -13.94 2.06 -13.97
N PRO A 319 -14.57 3.23 -14.07
CA PRO A 319 -14.09 4.44 -13.36
C PRO A 319 -13.78 4.28 -11.88
N UNK A 320 -14.38 3.56 -11.44
CA UNK A 320 -14.18 3.25 -10.07
C UNK A 320 -12.86 2.64 -9.79
N UNK A 321 -12.44 2.10 -10.65
CA UNK A 321 -11.23 1.48 -10.60
C UNK A 321 -10.11 2.41 -10.92
N UNK A 322 -10.45 3.31 -11.64
CA UNK A 322 -9.55 4.26 -11.98
C UNK A 322 -9.25 5.21 -10.90
N UNK A 323 -10.06 5.40 -10.34
CA UNK A 323 -9.94 6.18 -9.18
C UNK A 323 -9.22 5.48 -8.09
N GLY A 324 -9.29 4.38 -7.92
CA GLY A 324 -8.57 3.57 -6.93
C GLY A 324 -7.10 3.32 -7.29
N ARG A 325 -6.72 3.45 -8.53
CA ARG A 325 -5.31 3.33 -8.97
C ARG A 325 -4.58 4.68 -8.97
N ALA A 326 -5.32 5.77 -9.00
CA ALA A 326 -4.77 7.12 -8.99
C ALA A 326 -4.73 7.75 -7.58
N SER A 327 -5.33 7.11 -6.59
CA SER A 327 -5.33 7.55 -5.19
C SER A 327 -4.21 6.89 -4.37
#